data_142b20b5367cb9753b0285d72df14e03
#
_entry.id   142b20b5367cb9753b0285d72df14e03
#
_cell.length_a   1.000
_cell.length_b   1.000
_cell.length_c   1.000
_cell.angle_alpha   90.00
_cell.angle_beta   90.00
_cell.angle_gamma   90.00
#
_symmetry.space_group_name_H-M   'P 1'
#
loop_
_entity.id
_entity.type
_entity.pdbx_description
1 polymer ?
#
loop_
_entity_poly.entity_id
_entity_poly.type
_entity_poly.pdbx_seq_one_letter_code
_entity_poly.pdbx_strand_id
1 'polypeptide(L)'
;MEKLKNMNKSLSIRKFFAFVVFSTFLIVIVLSIICIWGGTKFRNYLVPNSNDIVLTLELTNQDGQKMNVVVETELGSEAVKIPMIINGSESSKNYISLDDIEIKVVKVENSFEKLTSKRKFAYQATGVLMVLLPLLFSISGILIAGFVFYKRKLKEPLRILSNSMQEIAKENLDFNVFYESDDEMGALCSSFEEMRKALEENYKELWKMIEERKILQTSVAHD
;
A
#
# COMPACT_ATOMS: atom_id res chain seq x y z
N MET A 1 -18.14 -20.72 -2.39
CA MET A 1 -16.99 -20.71 -3.31
C MET A 1 -17.38 -20.82 -4.78
N GLU A 2 -18.42 -21.55 -5.13
CA GLU A 2 -18.92 -21.74 -6.52
C GLU A 2 -19.43 -20.45 -7.19
N LYS A 3 -20.14 -19.57 -6.45
CA LYS A 3 -20.61 -18.28 -6.96
C LYS A 3 -19.47 -17.34 -7.40
N LEU A 4 -18.34 -17.36 -6.68
CA LEU A 4 -17.14 -16.58 -7.04
C LEU A 4 -16.41 -17.17 -8.26
N LYS A 5 -16.51 -18.50 -8.47
CA LYS A 5 -15.94 -19.19 -9.63
C LYS A 5 -16.72 -18.88 -10.91
N ASN A 6 -18.05 -18.82 -10.80
CA ASN A 6 -18.92 -18.48 -11.94
C ASN A 6 -18.88 -16.99 -12.32
N MET A 7 -18.76 -16.09 -11.35
CA MET A 7 -18.55 -14.65 -11.61
C MET A 7 -17.22 -14.39 -12.35
N ASN A 8 -16.23 -15.24 -12.16
CA ASN A 8 -14.90 -15.09 -12.79
C ASN A 8 -14.90 -15.44 -14.29
N LYS A 9 -15.85 -16.26 -14.77
CA LYS A 9 -15.98 -16.68 -16.18
C LYS A 9 -16.64 -15.62 -17.07
N SER A 10 -17.56 -14.82 -16.53
CA SER A 10 -18.39 -13.88 -17.31
C SER A 10 -17.90 -12.43 -17.31
N LEU A 11 -16.90 -12.07 -16.51
CA LEU A 11 -16.39 -10.70 -16.45
C LEU A 11 -15.28 -10.49 -17.45
N SER A 12 -15.45 -9.50 -18.35
CA SER A 12 -14.38 -8.98 -19.20
C SER A 12 -13.11 -8.73 -18.38
N ILE A 13 -11.95 -9.04 -18.94
CA ILE A 13 -10.63 -8.87 -18.31
C ILE A 13 -10.47 -7.47 -17.72
N ARG A 14 -10.95 -6.43 -18.42
CA ARG A 14 -10.90 -5.04 -17.95
C ARG A 14 -11.70 -4.82 -16.67
N LYS A 15 -12.93 -5.37 -16.59
CA LYS A 15 -13.80 -5.25 -15.40
C LYS A 15 -13.23 -6.04 -14.23
N PHE A 16 -12.69 -7.22 -14.46
CA PHE A 16 -12.06 -8.03 -13.43
C PHE A 16 -10.80 -7.36 -12.90
N PHE A 17 -9.94 -6.82 -13.77
CA PHE A 17 -8.76 -6.07 -13.39
C PHE A 17 -9.12 -4.84 -12.55
N ALA A 18 -10.08 -4.03 -13.03
CA ALA A 18 -10.55 -2.86 -12.29
C ALA A 18 -11.09 -3.24 -10.90
N PHE A 19 -11.86 -4.33 -10.79
CA PHE A 19 -12.37 -4.82 -9.51
C PHE A 19 -11.25 -5.24 -8.55
N VAL A 20 -10.24 -5.99 -9.02
CA VAL A 20 -9.10 -6.42 -8.19
C VAL A 20 -8.30 -5.20 -7.72
N VAL A 21 -7.99 -4.26 -8.62
CA VAL A 21 -7.26 -3.03 -8.29
C VAL A 21 -8.06 -2.17 -7.30
N PHE A 22 -9.35 -1.99 -7.52
CA PHE A 22 -10.19 -1.21 -6.61
C PHE A 22 -10.29 -1.86 -5.23
N SER A 23 -10.47 -3.17 -5.17
CA SER A 23 -10.52 -3.91 -3.90
C SER A 23 -9.21 -3.82 -3.13
N THR A 24 -8.06 -4.00 -3.80
CA THR A 24 -6.74 -3.88 -3.15
C THR A 24 -6.47 -2.45 -2.69
N PHE A 25 -6.86 -1.45 -3.48
CA PHE A 25 -6.73 -0.05 -3.12
C PHE A 25 -7.54 0.30 -1.86
N LEU A 26 -8.77 -0.19 -1.77
CA LEU A 26 -9.62 0.01 -0.59
C LEU A 26 -9.01 -0.62 0.66
N ILE A 27 -8.48 -1.85 0.55
CA ILE A 27 -7.78 -2.53 1.65
C ILE A 27 -6.56 -1.72 2.10
N VAL A 28 -5.75 -1.22 1.18
CA VAL A 28 -4.56 -0.41 1.47
C VAL A 28 -4.94 0.88 2.18
N ILE A 29 -6.03 1.56 1.75
CA ILE A 29 -6.53 2.77 2.41
C ILE A 29 -6.91 2.47 3.86
N VAL A 30 -7.69 1.41 4.11
CA VAL A 30 -8.12 1.03 5.46
C VAL A 30 -6.91 0.73 6.35
N LEU A 31 -5.94 -0.05 5.86
CA LEU A 31 -4.72 -0.35 6.60
C LEU A 31 -3.88 0.91 6.89
N SER A 32 -3.81 1.84 5.93
CA SER A 32 -3.11 3.11 6.10
C SER A 32 -3.76 3.98 7.18
N ILE A 33 -5.10 4.07 7.19
CA ILE A 33 -5.85 4.81 8.22
C ILE A 33 -5.60 4.20 9.59
N ILE A 34 -5.66 2.88 9.73
CA ILE A 34 -5.39 2.18 10.99
C ILE A 34 -3.95 2.45 11.46
N CYS A 35 -2.97 2.41 10.56
CA CYS A 35 -1.57 2.67 10.87
C CYS A 35 -1.37 4.11 11.37
N ILE A 36 -1.96 5.11 10.69
CA ILE A 36 -1.88 6.52 11.07
C ILE A 36 -2.56 6.74 12.42
N TRP A 37 -3.76 6.20 12.61
CA TRP A 37 -4.51 6.34 13.86
C TRP A 37 -3.78 5.70 15.04
N GLY A 38 -3.27 4.47 14.87
CA GLY A 38 -2.45 3.80 15.88
C GLY A 38 -1.16 4.54 16.19
N GLY A 39 -0.47 5.03 15.16
CA GLY A 39 0.75 5.80 15.30
C GLY A 39 0.53 7.14 16.03
N THR A 40 -0.55 7.86 15.73
CA THR A 40 -0.90 9.11 16.44
C THR A 40 -1.23 8.84 17.92
N LYS A 41 -1.98 7.78 18.22
CA LYS A 41 -2.27 7.37 19.60
C LYS A 41 -0.98 7.03 20.35
N PHE A 42 -0.08 6.29 19.73
CA PHE A 42 1.20 5.93 20.33
C PHE A 42 2.11 7.15 20.56
N ARG A 43 2.17 8.08 19.61
CA ARG A 43 2.90 9.35 19.78
C ARG A 43 2.36 10.19 20.94
N ASN A 44 1.03 10.29 21.06
CA ASN A 44 0.39 11.00 22.17
C ASN A 44 0.62 10.30 23.53
N TYR A 45 0.81 8.98 23.53
CA TYR A 45 1.21 8.25 24.75
C TYR A 45 2.66 8.54 25.15
N LEU A 46 3.56 8.67 24.16
CA LEU A 46 4.97 8.97 24.42
C LEU A 46 5.18 10.41 24.90
N VAL A 47 4.40 11.35 24.35
CA VAL A 47 4.45 12.80 24.66
C VAL A 47 3.00 13.26 24.84
N PRO A 48 2.40 13.08 26.04
CA PRO A 48 1.01 13.37 26.29
C PRO A 48 0.64 14.85 26.04
N ASN A 49 1.57 15.75 26.27
CA ASN A 49 1.38 17.22 26.18
C ASN A 49 2.42 17.81 25.21
N SER A 50 2.34 17.45 23.93
CA SER A 50 3.30 17.95 22.92
C SER A 50 3.23 19.48 22.69
N ASN A 51 2.14 20.12 23.11
CA ASN A 51 1.92 21.56 23.00
C ASN A 51 2.37 22.34 24.24
N ASP A 52 2.76 21.64 25.31
CA ASP A 52 3.22 22.30 26.52
C ASP A 52 4.64 22.82 26.31
N ILE A 53 4.83 24.06 26.69
CA ILE A 53 6.13 24.72 26.77
C ILE A 53 6.54 24.80 28.23
N VAL A 54 7.81 24.56 28.46
CA VAL A 54 8.41 24.74 29.78
C VAL A 54 9.21 26.02 29.73
N LEU A 55 8.77 27.00 30.51
CA LEU A 55 9.46 28.27 30.66
C LEU A 55 10.32 28.22 31.92
N THR A 56 11.60 28.52 31.81
CA THR A 56 12.45 28.79 32.96
C THR A 56 12.52 30.30 33.14
N LEU A 57 11.90 30.79 34.20
CA LEU A 57 11.86 32.17 34.54
C LEU A 57 12.89 32.48 35.65
N GLU A 58 13.68 33.50 35.46
CA GLU A 58 14.53 34.07 36.53
C GLU A 58 13.78 35.24 37.14
N LEU A 59 13.42 35.11 38.39
CA LEU A 59 12.77 36.13 39.18
C LEU A 59 13.88 36.86 40.02
N THR A 60 13.97 38.16 39.85
CA THR A 60 14.91 38.96 40.62
C THR A 60 14.10 39.86 41.58
N ASN A 61 14.37 39.74 42.89
CA ASN A 61 13.77 40.60 43.90
C ASN A 61 14.51 41.95 43.99
N GLN A 62 13.94 42.97 44.60
CA GLN A 62 14.56 44.30 44.84
C GLN A 62 15.90 44.20 45.58
N ASP A 63 16.09 43.17 46.39
CA ASP A 63 17.37 42.88 47.11
C ASP A 63 18.41 42.20 46.22
N GLY A 64 18.19 42.03 44.93
CA GLY A 64 19.11 41.39 44.00
C GLY A 64 19.18 39.86 44.12
N GLN A 65 18.31 39.22 44.90
CA GLN A 65 18.25 37.76 44.98
C GLN A 65 17.56 37.18 43.73
N LYS A 66 18.21 36.22 43.14
CA LYS A 66 17.75 35.53 41.93
C LYS A 66 17.18 34.15 42.25
N MET A 67 16.00 33.86 41.76
CA MET A 67 15.34 32.57 41.88
C MET A 67 14.91 32.07 40.49
N ASN A 68 15.24 30.83 40.15
CA ASN A 68 14.77 30.21 38.94
C ASN A 68 13.47 29.41 39.18
N VAL A 69 12.43 29.76 38.50
CA VAL A 69 11.11 29.09 38.57
C VAL A 69 10.84 28.45 37.23
N VAL A 70 10.48 27.16 37.26
CA VAL A 70 10.09 26.39 36.08
C VAL A 70 8.57 26.34 36.02
N VAL A 71 8.00 26.85 34.92
CA VAL A 71 6.57 26.91 34.71
C VAL A 71 6.20 26.11 33.46
N GLU A 72 5.26 25.18 33.60
CA GLU A 72 4.69 24.46 32.47
C GLU A 72 3.42 25.20 32.04
N THR A 73 3.34 25.55 30.75
CA THR A 73 2.17 26.23 30.17
C THR A 73 1.87 25.71 28.78
N GLU A 74 0.63 25.82 28.35
CA GLU A 74 0.23 25.47 26.98
C GLU A 74 0.55 26.63 26.02
N LEU A 75 1.00 26.27 24.82
CA LEU A 75 1.27 27.24 23.76
C LEU A 75 -0.05 27.96 23.38
N GLY A 76 -0.12 29.27 23.63
CA GLY A 76 -1.31 30.10 23.34
C GLY A 76 -2.23 30.33 24.53
N SER A 77 -1.89 29.90 25.74
CA SER A 77 -2.66 30.28 26.94
C SER A 77 -2.42 31.76 27.29
N GLU A 78 -3.51 32.51 27.47
CA GLU A 78 -3.44 33.94 27.83
C GLU A 78 -2.95 34.22 29.26
N ALA A 79 -2.83 33.19 30.11
CA ALA A 79 -2.36 33.32 31.49
C ALA A 79 -1.40 32.19 31.86
N VAL A 80 -0.18 32.58 32.19
CA VAL A 80 0.82 31.69 32.77
C VAL A 80 0.54 31.56 34.27
N LYS A 81 0.05 30.39 34.71
CA LYS A 81 -0.09 30.10 36.14
C LYS A 81 1.28 29.80 36.72
N ILE A 82 1.87 30.74 37.43
CA ILE A 82 3.13 30.54 38.13
C ILE A 82 2.82 29.75 39.41
N PRO A 83 3.25 28.47 39.55
CA PRO A 83 3.13 27.78 40.83
C PRO A 83 4.13 28.41 41.80
N MET A 84 3.64 29.12 42.77
CA MET A 84 4.50 29.61 43.89
C MET A 84 4.96 28.41 44.73
N ILE A 85 6.01 27.75 44.33
CA ILE A 85 6.76 26.84 45.20
C ILE A 85 7.89 27.64 45.81
N ILE A 86 7.64 28.27 46.94
CA ILE A 86 8.68 28.81 47.79
C ILE A 86 9.26 27.61 48.56
N ASN A 87 10.52 27.27 48.26
CA ASN A 87 11.24 26.25 48.98
C ASN A 87 11.34 26.61 50.46
N GLY A 88 10.71 25.74 51.30
CA GLY A 88 11.15 25.48 52.68
C GLY A 88 10.75 26.51 53.73
N SER A 89 9.51 26.48 54.11
CA SER A 89 8.95 26.43 55.46
C SER A 89 7.45 26.85 55.42
N GLU A 90 6.63 25.99 55.96
CA GLU A 90 5.25 26.38 56.33
C GLU A 90 5.34 27.49 57.40
N SER A 91 5.29 28.69 56.97
CA SER A 91 4.77 29.83 57.77
C SER A 91 5.24 31.13 57.18
N SER A 92 4.45 31.71 56.35
CA SER A 92 4.15 33.14 56.27
C SER A 92 3.38 33.43 54.98
N LYS A 93 2.13 33.83 55.08
CA LYS A 93 1.34 34.47 54.01
C LYS A 93 1.92 35.85 53.69
N ASN A 94 3.07 35.93 53.13
CA ASN A 94 3.54 37.14 52.49
C ASN A 94 3.19 37.08 51.01
N TYR A 95 2.11 37.78 50.64
CA TYR A 95 1.81 38.09 49.26
C TYR A 95 2.92 39.01 48.75
N ILE A 96 3.84 38.50 47.95
CA ILE A 96 4.78 39.32 47.22
C ILE A 96 3.97 39.97 46.09
N SER A 97 3.90 41.31 46.09
CA SER A 97 3.31 42.06 44.99
C SER A 97 4.09 41.79 43.72
N LEU A 98 3.43 41.42 42.63
CA LEU A 98 4.07 41.16 41.32
C LEU A 98 4.70 42.40 40.72
N ASP A 99 4.34 43.59 41.23
CA ASP A 99 4.85 44.89 40.75
C ASP A 99 6.34 45.16 41.12
N ASP A 100 6.90 44.36 42.06
CA ASP A 100 8.26 44.53 42.57
C ASP A 100 9.24 43.46 42.10
N ILE A 101 8.82 42.55 41.16
CA ILE A 101 9.64 41.46 40.69
C ILE A 101 9.94 41.60 39.19
N GLU A 102 11.22 41.65 38.85
CA GLU A 102 11.68 41.61 37.48
C GLU A 102 11.65 40.15 36.99
N ILE A 103 10.81 39.84 35.99
CA ILE A 103 10.66 38.53 35.41
C ILE A 103 11.44 38.46 34.10
N LYS A 104 12.44 37.60 34.03
CA LYS A 104 13.24 37.37 32.83
C LYS A 104 13.06 35.92 32.37
N VAL A 105 12.59 35.72 31.13
CA VAL A 105 12.57 34.39 30.51
C VAL A 105 13.99 34.00 30.13
N VAL A 106 14.54 33.01 30.82
CA VAL A 106 15.92 32.52 30.58
C VAL A 106 15.94 31.41 29.55
N LYS A 107 14.96 30.53 29.58
CA LYS A 107 14.91 29.37 28.70
C LYS A 107 13.48 28.96 28.37
N VAL A 108 13.24 28.65 27.11
CA VAL A 108 12.00 28.06 26.60
C VAL A 108 12.32 26.67 26.08
N GLU A 109 11.79 25.65 26.71
CA GLU A 109 11.97 24.26 26.28
C GLU A 109 10.63 23.64 25.95
N ASN A 110 10.55 22.90 24.83
CA ASN A 110 9.41 22.10 24.52
C ASN A 110 9.43 20.82 25.37
N SER A 111 8.26 20.32 25.74
CA SER A 111 8.10 19.04 26.48
C SER A 111 8.86 17.88 25.84
N PHE A 112 9.05 17.94 24.51
CA PHE A 112 9.84 16.97 23.77
C PHE A 112 11.32 16.96 24.17
N GLU A 113 11.93 18.13 24.52
CA GLU A 113 13.36 18.20 24.88
C GLU A 113 13.67 17.53 26.22
N LYS A 114 12.72 17.49 27.14
CA LYS A 114 12.85 16.81 28.44
C LYS A 114 12.72 15.29 28.36
N LEU A 115 12.31 14.72 27.19
CA LEU A 115 12.18 13.27 27.06
C LEU A 115 13.54 12.57 27.13
N THR A 116 13.53 11.39 27.74
CA THR A 116 14.67 10.47 27.70
C THR A 116 15.04 10.12 26.26
N SER A 117 16.33 9.97 25.95
CA SER A 117 16.83 9.64 24.60
C SER A 117 16.09 8.48 23.94
N LYS A 118 15.71 7.44 24.71
CA LYS A 118 14.92 6.30 24.22
C LYS A 118 13.51 6.71 23.75
N ARG A 119 12.85 7.63 24.47
CA ARG A 119 11.50 8.12 24.09
C ARG A 119 11.57 9.06 22.90
N LYS A 120 12.61 9.90 22.80
CA LYS A 120 12.86 10.74 21.60
C LYS A 120 13.04 9.88 20.36
N PHE A 121 13.86 8.84 20.46
CA PHE A 121 14.06 7.89 19.36
C PHE A 121 12.76 7.19 18.96
N ALA A 122 12.00 6.69 19.93
CA ALA A 122 10.70 6.04 19.66
C ALA A 122 9.71 6.98 18.97
N TYR A 123 9.65 8.25 19.39
CA TYR A 123 8.78 9.26 18.78
C TYR A 123 9.19 9.57 17.33
N GLN A 124 10.47 9.73 17.06
CA GLN A 124 10.98 9.97 15.71
C GLN A 124 10.79 8.73 14.82
N ALA A 125 11.12 7.54 15.33
CA ALA A 125 10.94 6.28 14.62
C ALA A 125 9.47 6.04 14.24
N THR A 126 8.54 6.35 15.15
CA THR A 126 7.10 6.25 14.86
C THR A 126 6.69 7.19 13.73
N GLY A 127 7.22 8.42 13.70
CA GLY A 127 6.96 9.37 12.62
C GLY A 127 7.41 8.85 11.25
N VAL A 128 8.61 8.30 11.17
CA VAL A 128 9.13 7.67 9.95
C VAL A 128 8.28 6.47 9.57
N LEU A 129 7.93 5.62 10.52
CA LEU A 129 7.15 4.40 10.30
C LEU A 129 5.73 4.71 9.79
N MET A 130 5.10 5.79 10.26
CA MET A 130 3.78 6.24 9.79
C MET A 130 3.76 6.59 8.29
N VAL A 131 4.89 7.02 7.73
CA VAL A 131 5.00 7.30 6.29
C VAL A 131 5.43 6.05 5.52
N LEU A 132 6.38 5.30 6.05
CA LEU A 132 7.00 4.16 5.37
C LEU A 132 6.04 2.97 5.26
N LEU A 133 5.24 2.67 6.29
CA LEU A 133 4.31 1.54 6.28
C LEU A 133 3.21 1.67 5.21
N PRO A 134 2.48 2.80 5.08
CA PRO A 134 1.50 2.97 4.00
C PRO A 134 2.12 2.81 2.61
N LEU A 135 3.35 3.30 2.41
CA LEU A 135 4.06 3.16 1.15
C LEU A 135 4.39 1.68 0.85
N LEU A 136 4.88 0.93 1.83
CA LEU A 136 5.12 -0.51 1.68
C LEU A 136 3.82 -1.29 1.42
N PHE A 137 2.73 -0.96 2.09
CA PHE A 137 1.42 -1.57 1.84
C PHE A 137 0.92 -1.28 0.42
N SER A 138 1.13 -0.06 -0.09
CA SER A 138 0.76 0.30 -1.45
C SER A 138 1.53 -0.53 -2.49
N ILE A 139 2.85 -0.63 -2.34
CA ILE A 139 3.68 -1.43 -3.25
C ILE A 139 3.28 -2.91 -3.19
N SER A 140 3.14 -3.48 -1.99
CA SER A 140 2.74 -4.88 -1.83
C SER A 140 1.34 -5.15 -2.40
N GLY A 141 0.41 -4.22 -2.23
CA GLY A 141 -0.94 -4.30 -2.79
C GLY A 141 -0.94 -4.39 -4.32
N ILE A 142 -0.15 -3.56 -4.98
CA ILE A 142 -0.02 -3.58 -6.45
C ILE A 142 0.57 -4.91 -6.92
N LEU A 143 1.61 -5.42 -6.27
CA LEU A 143 2.22 -6.71 -6.61
C LEU A 143 1.25 -7.87 -6.44
N ILE A 144 0.51 -7.90 -5.33
CA ILE A 144 -0.51 -8.92 -5.06
C ILE A 144 -1.63 -8.86 -6.10
N ALA A 145 -2.12 -7.64 -6.43
CA ALA A 145 -3.16 -7.46 -7.44
C ALA A 145 -2.72 -8.00 -8.81
N GLY A 146 -1.50 -7.64 -9.25
CA GLY A 146 -0.92 -8.14 -10.49
C GLY A 146 -0.76 -9.67 -10.51
N PHE A 147 -0.28 -10.24 -9.42
CA PHE A 147 -0.12 -11.69 -9.30
C PHE A 147 -1.46 -12.44 -9.33
N VAL A 148 -2.47 -11.95 -8.61
CA VAL A 148 -3.82 -12.54 -8.60
C VAL A 148 -4.46 -12.46 -9.98
N PHE A 149 -4.33 -11.30 -10.64
CA PHE A 149 -4.83 -11.09 -12.00
C PHE A 149 -4.17 -12.05 -12.99
N TYR A 150 -2.84 -12.12 -13.02
CA TYR A 150 -2.07 -13.03 -13.87
C TYR A 150 -2.49 -14.49 -13.65
N LYS A 151 -2.49 -14.95 -12.39
CA LYS A 151 -2.81 -16.35 -12.06
C LYS A 151 -4.23 -16.75 -12.45
N ARG A 152 -5.20 -15.83 -12.31
CA ARG A 152 -6.62 -16.16 -12.53
C ARG A 152 -7.09 -15.99 -13.96
N LYS A 153 -6.54 -15.01 -14.70
CA LYS A 153 -7.05 -14.64 -16.02
C LYS A 153 -6.08 -14.92 -17.17
N LEU A 154 -4.80 -14.93 -16.94
CA LEU A 154 -3.81 -15.03 -18.01
C LEU A 154 -3.10 -16.38 -18.05
N LYS A 155 -2.76 -16.96 -16.92
CA LYS A 155 -1.90 -18.16 -16.86
C LYS A 155 -2.48 -19.33 -17.65
N GLU A 156 -3.75 -19.64 -17.49
CA GLU A 156 -4.39 -20.80 -18.09
C GLU A 156 -4.55 -20.68 -19.62
N PRO A 157 -5.17 -19.58 -20.16
CA PRO A 157 -5.29 -19.45 -21.61
C PRO A 157 -3.94 -19.33 -22.31
N LEU A 158 -2.96 -18.62 -21.72
CA LEU A 158 -1.62 -18.54 -22.30
C LEU A 158 -0.93 -19.90 -22.35
N ARG A 159 -1.11 -20.75 -21.32
CA ARG A 159 -0.59 -22.10 -21.30
C ARG A 159 -1.23 -22.97 -22.41
N ILE A 160 -2.56 -22.89 -22.58
CA ILE A 160 -3.28 -23.61 -23.63
C ILE A 160 -2.74 -23.18 -25.00
N LEU A 161 -2.69 -21.88 -25.29
CA LEU A 161 -2.20 -21.37 -26.58
C LEU A 161 -0.73 -21.77 -26.83
N SER A 162 0.13 -21.65 -25.82
CA SER A 162 1.54 -22.05 -25.94
C SER A 162 1.71 -23.52 -26.27
N ASN A 163 0.96 -24.39 -25.59
CA ASN A 163 0.99 -25.84 -25.89
C ASN A 163 0.46 -26.13 -27.29
N SER A 164 -0.65 -25.48 -27.67
CA SER A 164 -1.24 -25.63 -29.01
C SER A 164 -0.29 -25.17 -30.12
N MET A 165 0.44 -24.09 -29.92
CA MET A 165 1.47 -23.65 -30.87
C MET A 165 2.61 -24.68 -31.01
N GLN A 166 2.99 -25.35 -29.92
CA GLN A 166 4.01 -26.39 -29.96
C GLN A 166 3.52 -27.64 -30.74
N GLU A 167 2.25 -28.01 -30.62
CA GLU A 167 1.68 -29.12 -31.40
C GLU A 167 1.61 -28.77 -32.89
N ILE A 168 1.19 -27.56 -33.25
CA ILE A 168 1.21 -27.09 -34.65
C ILE A 168 2.67 -27.12 -35.20
N ALA A 169 3.64 -26.70 -34.43
CA ALA A 169 5.06 -26.75 -34.85
C ALA A 169 5.59 -28.17 -35.10
N LYS A 170 4.95 -29.19 -34.54
CA LYS A 170 5.21 -30.62 -34.81
C LYS A 170 4.36 -31.19 -35.95
N GLU A 171 3.63 -30.34 -36.68
CA GLU A 171 2.69 -30.71 -37.72
C GLU A 171 1.50 -31.55 -37.19
N ASN A 172 1.29 -31.57 -35.87
CA ASN A 172 0.16 -32.21 -35.24
C ASN A 172 -1.00 -31.21 -35.13
N LEU A 173 -2.04 -31.42 -35.92
CA LEU A 173 -3.29 -30.63 -35.94
C LEU A 173 -4.45 -31.34 -35.27
N ASP A 174 -4.27 -32.59 -34.81
CA ASP A 174 -5.31 -33.40 -34.17
C ASP A 174 -5.42 -33.10 -32.68
N PHE A 175 -5.87 -31.88 -32.39
CA PHE A 175 -6.20 -31.42 -31.04
C PHE A 175 -7.23 -30.31 -31.10
N ASN A 176 -7.84 -29.96 -29.97
CA ASN A 176 -8.78 -28.85 -29.86
C ASN A 176 -8.31 -27.82 -28.87
N VAL A 177 -8.44 -26.54 -29.23
CA VAL A 177 -8.17 -25.42 -28.33
C VAL A 177 -9.47 -25.03 -27.64
N PHE A 178 -9.67 -25.55 -26.44
CA PHE A 178 -10.88 -25.28 -25.67
C PHE A 178 -10.56 -24.44 -24.44
N TYR A 179 -11.12 -23.24 -24.37
CA TYR A 179 -11.10 -22.37 -23.21
C TYR A 179 -12.46 -21.70 -23.04
N GLU A 180 -13.20 -22.13 -22.02
CA GLU A 180 -14.55 -21.64 -21.74
C GLU A 180 -14.51 -20.34 -20.96
N SER A 181 -14.53 -19.22 -21.65
CA SER A 181 -14.62 -17.88 -21.07
C SER A 181 -15.22 -16.92 -22.07
N ASP A 182 -16.09 -16.02 -21.59
CA ASP A 182 -16.73 -14.97 -22.40
C ASP A 182 -15.88 -13.68 -22.42
N ASP A 183 -14.61 -13.76 -22.02
CA ASP A 183 -13.69 -12.64 -21.99
C ASP A 183 -12.78 -12.58 -23.24
N GLU A 184 -11.90 -11.59 -23.28
CA GLU A 184 -10.97 -11.34 -24.39
C GLU A 184 -10.03 -12.53 -24.64
N MET A 185 -9.69 -13.33 -23.58
CA MET A 185 -8.89 -14.55 -23.74
C MET A 185 -9.70 -15.69 -24.35
N GLY A 186 -10.99 -15.80 -24.00
CA GLY A 186 -11.91 -16.73 -24.67
C GLY A 186 -12.03 -16.44 -26.15
N ALA A 187 -12.23 -15.18 -26.53
CA ALA A 187 -12.25 -14.76 -27.93
C ALA A 187 -10.94 -15.08 -28.66
N LEU A 188 -9.79 -14.84 -28.01
CA LEU A 188 -8.49 -15.17 -28.58
C LEU A 188 -8.31 -16.68 -28.81
N CYS A 189 -8.69 -17.51 -27.84
CA CYS A 189 -8.63 -18.96 -27.97
C CYS A 189 -9.57 -19.48 -29.09
N SER A 190 -10.76 -18.88 -29.22
CA SER A 190 -11.71 -19.21 -30.31
C SER A 190 -11.12 -18.87 -31.68
N SER A 191 -10.58 -17.68 -31.84
CA SER A 191 -9.93 -17.29 -33.11
C SER A 191 -8.73 -18.16 -33.45
N PHE A 192 -7.98 -18.62 -32.44
CA PHE A 192 -6.87 -19.55 -32.63
C PHE A 192 -7.37 -20.93 -33.07
N GLU A 193 -8.46 -21.42 -32.51
CA GLU A 193 -9.10 -22.67 -32.94
C GLU A 193 -9.64 -22.60 -34.38
N GLU A 194 -10.24 -21.48 -34.79
CA GLU A 194 -10.66 -21.25 -36.17
C GLU A 194 -9.46 -21.29 -37.13
N MET A 195 -8.34 -20.68 -36.74
CA MET A 195 -7.10 -20.74 -37.54
C MET A 195 -6.54 -22.16 -37.61
N ARG A 196 -6.55 -22.93 -36.53
CA ARG A 196 -6.11 -24.34 -36.51
C ARG A 196 -6.94 -25.19 -37.46
N LYS A 197 -8.29 -25.01 -37.44
CA LYS A 197 -9.22 -25.73 -38.35
C LYS A 197 -8.94 -25.40 -39.80
N ALA A 198 -8.73 -24.13 -40.11
CA ALA A 198 -8.43 -23.72 -41.48
C ALA A 198 -7.08 -24.32 -41.95
N LEU A 199 -6.08 -24.39 -41.08
CA LEU A 199 -4.82 -25.08 -41.38
C LEU A 199 -5.07 -26.59 -41.63
N GLU A 200 -5.85 -27.25 -40.77
CA GLU A 200 -6.17 -28.67 -40.91
C GLU A 200 -6.87 -28.98 -42.27
N GLU A 201 -7.85 -28.15 -42.67
CA GLU A 201 -8.52 -28.23 -43.93
C GLU A 201 -7.56 -28.05 -45.12
N ASN A 202 -6.72 -27.03 -45.08
CA ASN A 202 -5.70 -26.76 -46.10
C ASN A 202 -4.71 -27.94 -46.25
N TYR A 203 -4.28 -28.55 -45.15
CA TYR A 203 -3.42 -29.72 -45.15
C TYR A 203 -4.14 -30.93 -45.82
N LYS A 204 -5.38 -31.17 -45.48
CA LYS A 204 -6.21 -32.25 -46.10
C LYS A 204 -6.35 -32.06 -47.60
N GLU A 205 -6.65 -30.84 -48.05
CA GLU A 205 -6.75 -30.52 -49.49
C GLU A 205 -5.41 -30.72 -50.20
N LEU A 206 -4.31 -30.28 -49.58
CA LEU A 206 -2.95 -30.45 -50.15
C LEU A 206 -2.61 -31.92 -50.30
N TRP A 207 -2.88 -32.75 -49.29
CA TRP A 207 -2.67 -34.19 -49.39
C TRP A 207 -3.51 -34.84 -50.51
N LYS A 208 -4.73 -34.44 -50.64
CA LYS A 208 -5.64 -34.90 -51.71
C LYS A 208 -5.07 -34.56 -53.10
N MET A 209 -4.64 -33.33 -53.31
CA MET A 209 -4.02 -32.94 -54.59
C MET A 209 -2.73 -33.68 -54.88
N ILE A 210 -1.90 -33.97 -53.87
CA ILE A 210 -0.68 -34.77 -54.01
C ILE A 210 -1.05 -36.22 -54.45
N GLU A 211 -2.05 -36.81 -53.84
CA GLU A 211 -2.52 -38.15 -54.15
C GLU A 211 -3.10 -38.24 -55.57
N GLU A 212 -3.97 -37.33 -55.96
CA GLU A 212 -4.50 -37.21 -57.32
C GLU A 212 -3.40 -37.08 -58.35
N ARG A 213 -2.39 -36.22 -58.08
CA ARG A 213 -1.24 -36.06 -58.96
C ARG A 213 -0.43 -37.35 -59.09
N LYS A 214 -0.23 -38.09 -58.00
CA LYS A 214 0.45 -39.37 -57.99
C LYS A 214 -0.28 -40.42 -58.84
N ILE A 215 -1.61 -40.48 -58.74
CA ILE A 215 -2.46 -41.40 -59.55
C ILE A 215 -2.34 -41.06 -61.02
N LEU A 216 -2.42 -39.77 -61.40
CA LEU A 216 -2.27 -39.33 -62.78
C LEU A 216 -0.86 -39.68 -63.36
N GLN A 217 0.21 -39.46 -62.56
CA GLN A 217 1.57 -39.81 -62.96
C GLN A 217 1.73 -41.33 -63.18
N THR A 218 1.11 -42.17 -62.39
CA THR A 218 1.15 -43.62 -62.49
C THR A 218 0.37 -44.12 -63.73
N SER A 219 -0.75 -43.49 -64.02
CA SER A 219 -1.56 -43.80 -65.21
C SER A 219 -0.84 -43.46 -66.50
N VAL A 220 -0.17 -42.29 -66.57
CA VAL A 220 0.64 -41.87 -67.75
C VAL A 220 1.89 -42.73 -67.96
N ALA A 221 2.44 -43.31 -66.90
CA ALA A 221 3.62 -44.21 -67.00
C ALA A 221 3.30 -45.64 -67.41
N HIS A 222 2.00 -46.01 -67.44
CA HIS A 222 1.55 -47.36 -67.78
C HIS A 222 1.06 -47.49 -69.22
N ASP A 223 0.75 -46.35 -69.90
CA ASP A 223 0.44 -46.32 -71.33
C ASP A 223 1.74 -46.15 -72.15
#